data_44d0672025518288669a34ebe8df2269
#
_entry.id   44d0672025518288669a34ebe8df2269
#
_cell.length_a   1.000
_cell.length_b   1.000
_cell.length_c   1.000
_cell.angle_alpha   90.00
_cell.angle_beta   90.00
_cell.angle_gamma   90.00
#
_symmetry.space_group_name_H-M   'P 1'
#
loop_
_entity.id
_entity.type
_entity.pdbx_description
1 polymer ?
#
loop_
_entity_poly.entity_id
_entity_poly.type
_entity_poly.pdbx_seq_one_letter_code
_entity_poly.pdbx_strand_id
1 'polypeptide(L)'
;LSPPSRQSLAAGDEKTQEQLHVVMNAISKMAAEKDPVELFREAQNRGFQWGIVNTPEDVMEDPHFNARGFVVSVDHPEMDSTFRYPGAPYRFEKGQWSIRRRAPFLGEDNKSVLIGSLNLSESDFRRLSDEGVI
;
A
#
# COMPACT_ATOMS: atom_id res chain seq x y z
N LEU A 1 18.41 -0.23 -33.86
CA LEU A 1 16.96 -0.10 -33.98
C LEU A 1 16.58 1.31 -33.49
N SER A 2 15.92 2.09 -34.36
CA SER A 2 15.35 3.38 -33.92
C SER A 2 14.13 3.12 -33.04
N PRO A 3 13.94 3.84 -31.91
CA PRO A 3 12.79 3.63 -31.08
C PRO A 3 11.49 3.98 -31.81
N PRO A 4 10.39 3.27 -31.56
CA PRO A 4 9.10 3.57 -32.18
C PRO A 4 8.60 4.96 -31.77
N SER A 5 7.93 5.65 -32.68
CA SER A 5 7.31 6.95 -32.37
C SER A 5 6.10 6.79 -31.44
N ARG A 6 5.73 7.86 -30.72
CA ARG A 6 4.51 7.85 -29.91
C ARG A 6 3.25 7.54 -30.72
N GLN A 7 3.20 7.95 -31.99
CA GLN A 7 2.09 7.67 -32.89
C GLN A 7 2.02 6.20 -33.27
N SER A 8 3.17 5.56 -33.58
CA SER A 8 3.21 4.12 -33.88
C SER A 8 2.86 3.27 -32.65
N LEU A 9 3.29 3.69 -31.46
CA LEU A 9 2.90 3.05 -30.20
C LEU A 9 1.38 3.13 -29.97
N ALA A 10 0.77 4.28 -30.24
CA ALA A 10 -0.67 4.47 -30.09
C ALA A 10 -1.49 3.73 -31.16
N ALA A 11 -0.96 3.62 -32.38
CA ALA A 11 -1.60 2.91 -33.49
C ALA A 11 -1.54 1.39 -33.37
N GLY A 12 -0.57 0.85 -32.59
CA GLY A 12 -0.45 -0.59 -32.35
C GLY A 12 -0.13 -1.41 -33.60
N ASP A 13 0.57 -0.81 -34.58
CA ASP A 13 0.91 -1.50 -35.81
C ASP A 13 1.83 -2.72 -35.57
N GLU A 14 1.73 -3.73 -36.44
CA GLU A 14 2.41 -5.03 -36.31
C GLU A 14 3.93 -4.87 -36.13
N LYS A 15 4.56 -4.00 -36.91
CA LYS A 15 6.00 -3.73 -36.80
C LYS A 15 6.41 -3.15 -35.46
N THR A 16 5.58 -2.26 -34.89
CA THR A 16 5.80 -1.68 -33.58
C THR A 16 5.64 -2.74 -32.49
N GLN A 17 4.66 -3.63 -32.62
CA GLN A 17 4.46 -4.75 -31.71
C GLN A 17 5.65 -5.72 -31.72
N GLU A 18 6.18 -6.05 -32.87
CA GLU A 18 7.39 -6.89 -33.03
C GLU A 18 8.60 -6.24 -32.31
N GLN A 19 8.81 -4.93 -32.54
CA GLN A 19 9.90 -4.19 -31.91
C GLN A 19 9.76 -4.16 -30.39
N LEU A 20 8.56 -3.93 -29.87
CA LEU A 20 8.28 -3.98 -28.44
C LEU A 20 8.57 -5.38 -27.87
N HIS A 21 8.16 -6.43 -28.58
CA HIS A 21 8.40 -7.81 -28.16
C HIS A 21 9.90 -8.12 -28.02
N VAL A 22 10.70 -7.69 -29.00
CA VAL A 22 12.17 -7.86 -28.96
C VAL A 22 12.77 -7.12 -27.76
N VAL A 23 12.35 -5.87 -27.50
CA VAL A 23 12.83 -5.08 -26.37
C VAL A 23 12.41 -5.71 -25.05
N MET A 24 11.14 -6.09 -24.90
CA MET A 24 10.62 -6.72 -23.68
C MET A 24 11.31 -8.05 -23.38
N ASN A 25 11.56 -8.87 -24.40
CA ASN A 25 12.30 -10.13 -24.23
C ASN A 25 13.74 -9.89 -23.78
N ALA A 26 14.41 -8.87 -24.31
CA ALA A 26 15.76 -8.52 -23.89
C ALA A 26 15.80 -8.02 -22.44
N ILE A 27 14.83 -7.18 -22.04
CA ILE A 27 14.69 -6.70 -20.66
C ILE A 27 14.39 -7.87 -19.72
N SER A 28 13.45 -8.75 -20.08
CA SER A 28 13.07 -9.91 -19.27
C SER A 28 14.25 -10.85 -19.04
N LYS A 29 15.03 -11.12 -20.09
CA LYS A 29 16.23 -11.96 -19.98
C LYS A 29 17.28 -11.32 -19.07
N MET A 30 17.56 -10.04 -19.26
CA MET A 30 18.50 -9.30 -18.40
C MET A 30 18.02 -9.25 -16.94
N ALA A 31 16.72 -9.05 -16.70
CA ALA A 31 16.16 -9.00 -15.36
C ALA A 31 16.20 -10.36 -14.66
N ALA A 32 16.05 -11.47 -15.39
CA ALA A 32 16.12 -12.82 -14.84
C ALA A 32 17.54 -13.22 -14.37
N GLU A 33 18.56 -12.57 -14.89
CA GLU A 33 19.97 -12.86 -14.59
C GLU A 33 20.57 -11.98 -13.48
N LYS A 34 19.81 -10.97 -12.99
CA LYS A 34 20.30 -9.98 -12.02
C LYS A 34 19.48 -9.96 -10.73
N ASP A 35 20.15 -9.57 -9.65
CA ASP A 35 19.45 -9.20 -8.42
C ASP A 35 18.53 -7.99 -8.69
N PRO A 36 17.26 -8.04 -8.27
CA PRO A 36 16.27 -6.98 -8.57
C PRO A 36 16.64 -5.63 -7.95
N VAL A 37 17.26 -5.61 -6.77
CA VAL A 37 17.66 -4.36 -6.09
C VAL A 37 18.86 -3.74 -6.80
N GLU A 38 19.83 -4.55 -7.24
CA GLU A 38 20.98 -4.09 -8.00
C GLU A 38 20.55 -3.54 -9.37
N LEU A 39 19.68 -4.28 -10.07
CA LEU A 39 19.13 -3.85 -11.35
C LEU A 39 18.37 -2.53 -11.25
N PHE A 40 17.55 -2.39 -10.22
CA PHE A 40 16.82 -1.15 -9.95
C PHE A 40 17.77 0.03 -9.73
N ARG A 41 18.81 -0.13 -8.88
CA ARG A 41 19.80 0.91 -8.63
C ARG A 41 20.59 1.29 -9.88
N GLU A 42 21.01 0.29 -10.67
CA GLU A 42 21.72 0.52 -11.92
C GLU A 42 20.84 1.28 -12.92
N ALA A 43 19.55 0.93 -13.03
CA ALA A 43 18.59 1.61 -13.89
C ALA A 43 18.38 3.07 -13.45
N GLN A 44 18.19 3.33 -12.17
CA GLN A 44 18.03 4.68 -11.60
C GLN A 44 19.28 5.54 -11.87
N ASN A 45 20.48 4.99 -11.68
CA ASN A 45 21.75 5.69 -11.94
C ASN A 45 21.93 6.06 -13.41
N ARG A 46 21.29 5.34 -14.32
CA ARG A 46 21.28 5.62 -15.77
C ARG A 46 20.11 6.49 -16.22
N GLY A 47 19.27 6.95 -15.27
CA GLY A 47 18.11 7.80 -15.57
C GLY A 47 16.87 7.06 -16.10
N PHE A 48 16.83 5.72 -15.98
CA PHE A 48 15.62 4.96 -16.33
C PHE A 48 14.55 5.12 -15.24
N GLN A 49 13.31 5.28 -15.66
CA GLN A 49 12.14 5.37 -14.77
C GLN A 49 11.60 3.96 -14.45
N TRP A 50 12.47 3.10 -13.99
CA TRP A 50 12.11 1.75 -13.56
C TRP A 50 11.74 1.73 -12.09
N GLY A 51 10.81 0.88 -11.73
CA GLY A 51 10.46 0.55 -10.35
C GLY A 51 10.69 -0.93 -10.08
N ILE A 52 10.89 -1.25 -8.82
CA ILE A 52 10.91 -2.62 -8.34
C ILE A 52 9.53 -2.97 -7.78
N VAL A 53 9.07 -4.20 -8.02
CA VAL A 53 7.86 -4.73 -7.39
C VAL A 53 8.29 -5.43 -6.11
N ASN A 54 8.01 -4.82 -4.97
CA ASN A 54 8.35 -5.32 -3.66
C ASN A 54 7.26 -6.23 -3.10
N THR A 55 7.64 -7.20 -2.29
CA THR A 55 6.71 -7.90 -1.40
C THR A 55 6.30 -6.98 -0.24
N PRO A 56 5.22 -7.29 0.51
CA PRO A 56 4.88 -6.53 1.71
C PRO A 56 6.03 -6.46 2.72
N GLU A 57 6.80 -7.53 2.88
CA GLU A 57 7.98 -7.60 3.74
C GLU A 57 9.06 -6.64 3.27
N ASP A 58 9.37 -6.62 1.97
CA ASP A 58 10.36 -5.71 1.40
C ASP A 58 9.97 -4.24 1.62
N VAL A 59 8.68 -3.90 1.49
CA VAL A 59 8.17 -2.55 1.77
C VAL A 59 8.37 -2.18 3.23
N MET A 60 8.14 -3.10 4.16
CA MET A 60 8.33 -2.85 5.60
C MET A 60 9.80 -2.62 5.97
N GLU A 61 10.73 -3.20 5.24
CA GLU A 61 12.17 -3.07 5.46
C GLU A 61 12.83 -2.02 4.55
N ASP A 62 12.11 -1.47 3.58
CA ASP A 62 12.65 -0.50 2.63
C ASP A 62 13.17 0.77 3.34
N PRO A 63 14.43 1.17 3.10
CA PRO A 63 15.03 2.33 3.76
C PRO A 63 14.30 3.64 3.47
N HIS A 64 13.75 3.82 2.27
CA HIS A 64 13.02 5.04 1.90
C HIS A 64 11.68 5.13 2.66
N PHE A 65 10.91 4.04 2.72
CA PHE A 65 9.66 4.01 3.48
C PHE A 65 9.90 4.21 4.98
N ASN A 66 10.94 3.60 5.54
CA ASN A 66 11.32 3.80 6.94
C ASN A 66 11.79 5.24 7.22
N ALA A 67 12.65 5.82 6.37
CA ALA A 67 13.15 7.19 6.53
C ALA A 67 12.03 8.25 6.48
N ARG A 68 10.97 8.00 5.71
CA ARG A 68 9.81 8.91 5.66
C ARG A 68 8.77 8.66 6.75
N GLY A 69 8.98 7.67 7.63
CA GLY A 69 8.06 7.30 8.71
C GLY A 69 6.75 6.66 8.20
N PHE A 70 6.83 5.90 7.09
CA PHE A 70 5.67 5.20 6.55
C PHE A 70 5.29 4.00 7.42
N VAL A 71 6.27 3.32 8.00
CA VAL A 71 6.02 2.19 8.90
C VAL A 71 5.75 2.73 10.31
N VAL A 72 4.61 2.37 10.89
CA VAL A 72 4.20 2.79 12.23
C VAL A 72 3.92 1.58 13.12
N SER A 73 4.08 1.75 14.41
CA SER A 73 3.77 0.73 15.41
C SER A 73 2.34 0.90 15.92
N VAL A 74 1.60 -0.19 16.02
CA VAL A 74 0.23 -0.22 16.55
C VAL A 74 0.16 -1.27 17.65
N ASP A 75 -0.27 -0.84 18.83
CA ASP A 75 -0.41 -1.71 19.99
C ASP A 75 -1.68 -2.54 19.89
N HIS A 76 -1.54 -3.82 20.25
CA HIS A 76 -2.59 -4.80 20.38
C HIS A 76 -2.63 -5.35 21.81
N PRO A 77 -3.25 -4.61 22.75
CA PRO A 77 -3.26 -4.98 24.17
C PRO A 77 -3.84 -6.37 24.42
N GLU A 78 -4.79 -6.79 23.59
CA GLU A 78 -5.42 -8.12 23.67
C GLU A 78 -4.47 -9.28 23.34
N MET A 79 -3.33 -8.97 22.71
CA MET A 79 -2.28 -9.92 22.35
C MET A 79 -0.99 -9.68 23.10
N ASP A 80 -0.98 -8.67 23.99
CA ASP A 80 0.23 -8.19 24.67
C ASP A 80 1.41 -7.96 23.72
N SER A 81 1.10 -7.36 22.56
CA SER A 81 2.04 -7.22 21.46
C SER A 81 1.83 -5.92 20.68
N THR A 82 2.91 -5.47 20.03
CA THR A 82 2.90 -4.34 19.09
C THR A 82 3.26 -4.84 17.71
N PHE A 83 2.50 -4.45 16.71
CA PHE A 83 2.72 -4.83 15.32
C PHE A 83 3.08 -3.62 14.46
N ARG A 84 3.86 -3.88 13.40
CA ARG A 84 4.21 -2.87 12.40
C ARG A 84 3.13 -2.80 11.33
N TYR A 85 2.66 -1.59 11.05
CA TYR A 85 1.60 -1.31 10.08
C TYR A 85 2.09 -0.32 9.03
N PRO A 86 1.56 -0.39 7.79
CA PRO A 86 1.70 0.71 6.84
C PRO A 86 0.94 1.93 7.38
N GLY A 87 1.63 3.05 7.46
CA GLY A 87 1.10 4.32 7.95
C GLY A 87 0.58 5.22 6.83
N ALA A 88 0.71 6.54 7.01
CA ALA A 88 0.23 7.53 6.07
C ALA A 88 0.93 7.43 4.70
N PRO A 89 0.19 7.23 3.59
CA PRO A 89 0.78 7.16 2.25
C PRO A 89 1.37 8.50 1.80
N TYR A 90 0.84 9.62 2.29
CA TYR A 90 1.34 10.98 2.02
C TYR A 90 1.35 11.82 3.29
N ARG A 91 2.15 12.90 3.24
CA ARG A 91 2.22 13.91 4.30
C ARG A 91 1.43 15.14 3.88
N PHE A 92 0.57 15.62 4.76
CA PHE A 92 -0.12 16.89 4.61
C PHE A 92 0.58 17.96 5.46
N GLU A 93 0.58 19.19 4.99
CA GLU A 93 1.09 20.33 5.77
C GLU A 93 0.20 20.62 6.99
N LYS A 94 -1.12 20.46 6.82
CA LYS A 94 -2.12 20.64 7.87
C LYS A 94 -2.97 19.39 8.01
N GLY A 95 -3.08 18.91 9.24
CA GLY A 95 -3.77 17.66 9.55
C GLY A 95 -2.90 16.43 9.24
N GLN A 96 -2.71 15.61 10.25
CA GLN A 96 -1.96 14.37 10.10
C GLN A 96 -2.90 13.19 10.14
N TRP A 97 -2.79 12.33 9.13
CA TRP A 97 -3.40 11.01 9.19
C TRP A 97 -2.58 10.14 10.16
N SER A 98 -3.27 9.41 11.03
CA SER A 98 -2.63 8.49 11.97
C SER A 98 -3.54 7.31 12.29
N ILE A 99 -2.95 6.17 12.56
CA ILE A 99 -3.65 5.04 13.17
C ILE A 99 -3.74 5.35 14.67
N ARG A 100 -4.94 5.60 15.16
CA ARG A 100 -5.18 5.93 16.57
C ARG A 100 -5.17 4.71 17.48
N ARG A 101 -5.60 3.56 16.95
CA ARG A 101 -5.61 2.25 17.60
C ARG A 101 -5.77 1.14 16.54
N ARG A 102 -5.62 -0.09 16.95
CA ARG A 102 -5.94 -1.25 16.12
C ARG A 102 -7.37 -1.22 15.60
N ALA A 103 -7.69 -2.07 14.62
CA ALA A 103 -9.07 -2.27 14.20
C ALA A 103 -9.94 -2.74 15.38
N PRO A 104 -11.18 -2.21 15.53
CA PRO A 104 -12.07 -2.61 16.60
C PRO A 104 -12.53 -4.07 16.44
N PHE A 105 -12.78 -4.75 17.55
CA PHE A 105 -13.53 -5.98 17.55
C PHE A 105 -14.99 -5.74 17.19
N LEU A 106 -15.67 -6.80 16.80
CA LEU A 106 -17.10 -6.74 16.49
C LEU A 106 -17.87 -6.20 17.72
N GLY A 107 -18.61 -5.12 17.52
CA GLY A 107 -19.41 -4.47 18.56
C GLY A 107 -18.62 -3.64 19.60
N GLU A 108 -17.29 -3.60 19.52
CA GLU A 108 -16.45 -2.88 20.51
C GLU A 108 -16.85 -1.41 20.69
N ASP A 109 -17.27 -0.76 19.62
CA ASP A 109 -17.65 0.66 19.62
C ASP A 109 -19.16 0.90 19.76
N ASN A 110 -19.99 -0.14 19.79
CA ASN A 110 -21.45 0.00 19.80
C ASN A 110 -21.93 0.97 20.89
N LYS A 111 -21.45 0.80 22.12
CA LYS A 111 -21.87 1.64 23.24
C LYS A 111 -21.41 3.10 23.08
N SER A 112 -20.16 3.31 22.69
CA SER A 112 -19.61 4.67 22.53
C SER A 112 -20.25 5.42 21.37
N VAL A 113 -20.60 4.73 20.30
CA VAL A 113 -21.25 5.33 19.13
C VAL A 113 -22.75 5.53 19.39
N LEU A 114 -23.46 4.47 19.78
CA LEU A 114 -24.92 4.53 19.87
C LEU A 114 -25.39 5.38 21.05
N ILE A 115 -24.80 5.20 22.22
CA ILE A 115 -25.14 6.01 23.39
C ILE A 115 -24.38 7.33 23.37
N GLY A 116 -23.05 7.28 23.21
CA GLY A 116 -22.20 8.47 23.39
C GLY A 116 -22.36 9.50 22.26
N SER A 117 -22.47 9.07 21.00
CA SER A 117 -22.55 10.00 19.87
C SER A 117 -23.97 10.20 19.34
N LEU A 118 -24.80 9.15 19.33
CA LEU A 118 -26.15 9.18 18.79
C LEU A 118 -27.22 9.38 19.85
N ASN A 119 -26.85 9.45 21.13
CA ASN A 119 -27.76 9.67 22.27
C ASN A 119 -28.88 8.61 22.40
N LEU A 120 -28.60 7.36 21.98
CA LEU A 120 -29.53 6.27 22.24
C LEU A 120 -29.66 6.05 23.75
N SER A 121 -30.89 5.79 24.23
CA SER A 121 -31.08 5.49 25.64
C SER A 121 -30.42 4.15 26.04
N GLU A 122 -29.97 4.06 27.30
CA GLU A 122 -29.42 2.79 27.83
C GLU A 122 -30.44 1.65 27.77
N SER A 123 -31.75 1.97 27.91
CA SER A 123 -32.83 0.98 27.81
C SER A 123 -33.00 0.46 26.39
N ASP A 124 -32.94 1.34 25.39
CA ASP A 124 -33.02 0.91 23.98
C ASP A 124 -31.76 0.15 23.55
N PHE A 125 -30.59 0.59 24.02
CA PHE A 125 -29.37 -0.13 23.76
C PHE A 125 -29.44 -1.58 24.27
N ARG A 126 -29.91 -1.78 25.51
CA ARG A 126 -30.08 -3.13 26.07
C ARG A 126 -31.09 -3.94 25.29
N ARG A 127 -32.26 -3.37 24.97
CA ARG A 127 -33.27 -4.04 24.17
C ARG A 127 -32.71 -4.51 22.81
N LEU A 128 -32.03 -3.64 22.09
CA LEU A 128 -31.44 -3.99 20.78
C LEU A 128 -30.34 -5.05 20.90
N SER A 129 -29.59 -5.03 21.97
CA SER A 129 -28.57 -6.04 22.28
C SER A 129 -29.20 -7.40 22.60
N ASP A 130 -30.28 -7.42 23.41
CA ASP A 130 -31.00 -8.63 23.75
C ASP A 130 -31.72 -9.24 22.54
N GLU A 131 -32.16 -8.41 21.61
CA GLU A 131 -32.75 -8.80 20.33
C GLU A 131 -31.71 -9.26 19.28
N GLY A 132 -30.43 -9.14 19.56
CA GLY A 132 -29.33 -9.49 18.66
C GLY A 132 -29.23 -8.59 17.43
N VAL A 133 -29.67 -7.35 17.54
CA VAL A 133 -29.58 -6.34 16.46
C VAL A 133 -28.21 -5.65 16.45
N ILE A 134 -27.60 -5.53 17.66
CA ILE A 134 -26.29 -4.89 17.87
C ILE A 134 -25.40 -5.73 18.75
#